data_d0dc346ca6603d787130e5a1becd884f
#
_entry.id   d0dc346ca6603d787130e5a1becd884f
#
_cell.length_a   1.000
_cell.length_b   1.000
_cell.length_c   1.000
_cell.angle_alpha   90.00
_cell.angle_beta   90.00
_cell.angle_gamma   90.00
#
_symmetry.space_group_name_H-M   'P 1'
#
loop_
_entity.id
_entity.type
_entity.pdbx_description
1 polymer ?
#
loop_
_entity_poly.entity_id
_entity_poly.type
_entity_poly.pdbx_seq_one_letter_code
_entity_poly.pdbx_strand_id
1 'polypeptide(L)'
;METYDPVLESRTLERSRLGTPRPRAEGGVAHVLYGRQAEPLVLSRGDRLTLGEHLFGRYTSLFVVDLSVKRLARQASLPCRGDAHNFAASLGLTCRVVDPKAVVQHSIRDAGAVLWSAVLSQARLVSREYSMGDTAIAERAIADRVAGVALHPAFATEPVEVHLAPDPQAVEIGRRGADITVWNTLVENPLAAAHLAAHPDDIPGALDVVQRMHQQFDESVRSFEESHGRLGADLREQRKAILERQARQLGMGPLAGLPTEGVRPVLPPREDTIRLDEEDEDA
;
A
#
# COMPACT_ATOMS: atom_id res chain seq x y z
N MET A 1 3.37 -8.32 17.27
CA MET A 1 4.20 -7.15 16.94
C MET A 1 5.55 -7.41 17.58
N GLU A 2 6.61 -7.63 16.79
CA GLU A 2 7.93 -7.82 17.37
C GLU A 2 8.41 -6.47 17.90
N THR A 3 8.58 -6.40 19.20
CA THR A 3 9.18 -5.26 19.91
C THR A 3 10.67 -5.50 20.04
N TYR A 4 11.48 -4.49 19.76
CA TYR A 4 12.93 -4.53 19.96
C TYR A 4 13.33 -3.39 20.88
N ASP A 5 13.70 -3.73 22.13
CA ASP A 5 14.33 -2.79 23.05
C ASP A 5 15.84 -2.79 22.80
N PRO A 6 16.41 -1.71 22.27
CA PRO A 6 17.86 -1.60 22.05
C PRO A 6 18.64 -1.42 23.35
N VAL A 7 17.99 -1.11 24.47
CA VAL A 7 18.63 -0.96 25.78
C VAL A 7 18.47 -2.24 26.58
N LEU A 8 19.48 -3.09 26.58
CA LEU A 8 19.46 -4.38 27.28
C LEU A 8 19.44 -4.22 28.79
N GLU A 9 20.09 -3.20 29.29
CA GLU A 9 20.21 -2.99 30.72
C GLU A 9 20.40 -1.51 31.07
N SER A 10 19.90 -1.10 32.23
CA SER A 10 20.08 0.22 32.80
C SER A 10 20.46 0.07 34.27
N ARG A 11 21.59 0.62 34.66
CA ARG A 11 22.09 0.56 36.06
C ARG A 11 22.40 1.95 36.56
N THR A 12 22.07 2.23 37.80
CA THR A 12 22.56 3.40 38.51
C THR A 12 23.99 3.12 38.99
N LEU A 13 24.93 4.02 38.67
CA LEU A 13 26.28 3.94 39.15
C LEU A 13 26.34 4.58 40.55
N GLU A 14 26.54 3.74 41.56
CA GLU A 14 26.91 4.25 42.87
C GLU A 14 28.35 4.80 42.80
N ARG A 15 28.64 5.82 43.58
CA ARG A 15 30.01 6.35 43.68
C ARG A 15 30.97 5.20 43.96
N SER A 16 31.80 4.91 43.00
CA SER A 16 32.73 3.77 43.06
C SER A 16 33.58 3.85 44.29
N ARG A 17 33.48 2.82 45.13
CA ARG A 17 34.51 2.57 46.16
C ARG A 17 35.68 1.85 45.51
N LEU A 18 36.88 2.11 46.00
CA LEU A 18 38.08 1.40 45.62
C LEU A 18 37.81 -0.13 45.64
N GLY A 19 37.89 -0.80 44.47
CA GLY A 19 37.62 -2.22 44.35
C GLY A 19 36.47 -2.64 43.45
N THR A 20 35.62 -1.73 42.99
CA THR A 20 34.54 -2.09 42.03
C THR A 20 35.12 -2.31 40.62
N PRO A 21 34.75 -3.40 39.91
CA PRO A 21 35.25 -3.67 38.57
C PRO A 21 34.80 -2.56 37.60
N ARG A 22 35.74 -2.10 36.76
CA ARG A 22 35.43 -1.06 35.75
C ARG A 22 34.53 -1.62 34.66
N PRO A 23 33.51 -0.88 34.24
CA PRO A 23 32.69 -1.27 33.09
C PRO A 23 33.57 -1.51 31.86
N ARG A 24 33.40 -2.66 31.21
CA ARG A 24 34.09 -3.03 29.98
C ARG A 24 33.01 -3.47 28.98
N ALA A 25 33.00 -2.82 27.83
CA ALA A 25 32.10 -3.20 26.74
C ALA A 25 32.59 -4.51 26.09
N GLU A 26 31.70 -5.48 25.98
CA GLU A 26 31.88 -6.72 25.25
C GLU A 26 31.54 -6.54 23.75
N GLY A 27 31.81 -7.58 22.94
CA GLY A 27 31.48 -7.55 21.53
C GLY A 27 29.95 -7.51 21.33
N GLY A 28 29.49 -6.64 20.43
CA GLY A 28 28.05 -6.54 20.09
C GLY A 28 27.24 -5.62 20.99
N VAL A 29 27.85 -4.99 22.01
CA VAL A 29 27.18 -4.00 22.87
C VAL A 29 28.02 -2.75 23.04
N ALA A 30 27.37 -1.63 23.32
CA ALA A 30 27.99 -0.39 23.75
C ALA A 30 27.54 -0.04 25.16
N HIS A 31 28.46 0.49 25.96
CA HIS A 31 28.11 1.06 27.26
C HIS A 31 28.02 2.57 27.15
N VAL A 32 26.85 3.13 27.44
CA VAL A 32 26.63 4.57 27.48
C VAL A 32 26.55 5.05 28.92
N LEU A 33 27.50 5.86 29.29
CA LEU A 33 27.59 6.47 30.62
C LEU A 33 26.92 7.85 30.56
N TYR A 34 25.97 8.06 31.46
CA TYR A 34 25.19 9.30 31.52
C TYR A 34 25.32 9.99 32.87
N GLY A 35 25.46 11.31 32.87
CA GLY A 35 25.61 12.11 34.08
C GLY A 35 24.91 13.46 33.95
N ARG A 36 24.54 14.07 35.09
CA ARG A 36 23.77 15.34 35.08
C ARG A 36 24.54 16.53 34.50
N GLN A 37 25.88 16.49 34.53
CA GLN A 37 26.74 17.61 34.12
C GLN A 37 27.92 17.16 33.23
N ALA A 38 27.90 15.93 32.75
CA ALA A 38 28.91 15.37 31.86
C ALA A 38 28.26 15.03 30.52
N GLU A 39 29.03 15.21 29.44
CA GLU A 39 28.61 14.66 28.15
C GLU A 39 28.52 13.13 28.23
N PRO A 40 27.51 12.52 27.60
CA PRO A 40 27.42 11.08 27.54
C PRO A 40 28.69 10.47 26.91
N LEU A 41 29.32 9.54 27.62
CA LEU A 41 30.49 8.83 27.15
C LEU A 41 30.05 7.46 26.63
N VAL A 42 30.44 7.13 25.41
CA VAL A 42 30.18 5.83 24.79
C VAL A 42 31.49 5.00 24.86
N LEU A 43 31.38 3.83 25.46
CA LEU A 43 32.46 2.82 25.45
C LEU A 43 32.06 1.72 24.46
N SER A 44 32.86 1.55 23.44
CA SER A 44 32.76 0.49 22.46
C SER A 44 33.69 -0.69 22.80
N ARG A 45 33.68 -1.73 21.96
CA ARG A 45 34.49 -2.93 22.15
C ARG A 45 35.95 -2.59 22.39
N GLY A 46 36.46 -2.99 23.54
CA GLY A 46 37.85 -2.78 23.93
C GLY A 46 38.11 -1.50 24.73
N ASP A 47 37.21 -0.56 24.73
CA ASP A 47 37.32 0.67 25.51
C ASP A 47 37.20 0.38 27.00
N ARG A 48 37.95 1.11 27.80
CA ARG A 48 37.89 1.05 29.26
C ARG A 48 37.89 2.46 29.81
N LEU A 49 37.12 2.66 30.85
CA LEU A 49 37.20 3.90 31.63
C LEU A 49 38.63 4.06 32.17
N THR A 50 39.18 5.24 32.03
CA THR A 50 40.42 5.61 32.72
C THR A 50 40.16 5.62 34.22
N LEU A 51 41.23 5.48 35.02
CA LEU A 51 41.12 5.50 36.48
C LEU A 51 40.51 6.82 36.98
N GLY A 52 40.86 7.94 36.32
CA GLY A 52 40.36 9.26 36.63
C GLY A 52 38.85 9.37 36.34
N GLU A 53 38.40 8.93 35.17
CA GLU A 53 36.96 8.93 34.81
C GLU A 53 36.15 8.02 35.73
N HIS A 54 36.71 6.88 36.15
CA HIS A 54 36.06 5.95 37.07
C HIS A 54 35.91 6.53 38.47
N LEU A 55 36.92 7.19 38.99
CA LEU A 55 36.91 7.74 40.36
C LEU A 55 36.30 9.13 40.46
N PHE A 56 36.50 9.97 39.45
CA PHE A 56 36.08 11.38 39.46
C PHE A 56 35.03 11.71 38.40
N GLY A 57 34.65 10.72 37.57
CA GLY A 57 33.62 10.88 36.57
C GLY A 57 32.31 11.22 37.22
N ARG A 58 31.59 12.19 36.61
CA ARG A 58 30.28 12.66 37.08
C ARG A 58 29.13 11.80 36.52
N TYR A 59 29.42 10.54 36.16
CA TYR A 59 28.45 9.63 35.62
C TYR A 59 27.64 9.00 36.75
N THR A 60 26.30 9.01 36.56
CA THR A 60 25.32 8.48 37.52
C THR A 60 24.61 7.25 37.01
N SER A 61 24.63 7.00 35.71
CA SER A 61 23.90 5.91 35.07
C SER A 61 24.74 5.25 33.97
N LEU A 62 24.61 3.95 33.85
CA LEU A 62 25.17 3.13 32.78
C LEU A 62 24.03 2.45 32.03
N PHE A 63 24.02 2.57 30.72
CA PHE A 63 23.11 1.88 29.82
C PHE A 63 23.91 0.92 28.94
N VAL A 64 23.43 -0.30 28.81
CA VAL A 64 23.98 -1.31 27.89
C VAL A 64 23.11 -1.34 26.65
N VAL A 65 23.67 -0.95 25.52
CA VAL A 65 22.94 -0.84 24.25
C VAL A 65 23.40 -1.94 23.31
N ASP A 66 22.44 -2.66 22.73
CA ASP A 66 22.65 -3.72 21.74
C ASP A 66 23.03 -3.11 20.38
N LEU A 67 24.18 -3.49 19.84
CA LEU A 67 24.67 -3.09 18.51
C LEU A 67 24.47 -4.18 17.46
N SER A 68 23.88 -5.31 17.83
CA SER A 68 23.69 -6.43 16.90
C SER A 68 22.66 -6.07 15.82
N VAL A 69 22.78 -6.74 14.68
CA VAL A 69 21.81 -6.62 13.59
C VAL A 69 20.53 -7.33 14.00
N LYS A 70 19.39 -6.66 13.84
CA LYS A 70 18.05 -7.19 14.10
C LYS A 70 17.22 -7.15 12.85
N ARG A 71 16.48 -8.21 12.61
CA ARG A 71 15.45 -8.26 11.57
C ARG A 71 14.08 -8.12 12.22
N LEU A 72 13.30 -7.15 11.76
CA LEU A 72 11.95 -6.86 12.22
C LEU A 72 10.99 -7.18 11.09
N ALA A 73 9.84 -7.78 11.42
CA ALA A 73 8.79 -8.05 10.46
C ALA A 73 7.47 -7.42 10.92
N ARG A 74 6.67 -6.92 9.99
CA ARG A 74 5.37 -6.33 10.27
C ARG A 74 4.39 -6.58 9.14
N GLN A 75 3.16 -6.92 9.52
CA GLN A 75 2.01 -6.91 8.62
C GLN A 75 1.24 -5.61 8.81
N ALA A 76 0.77 -5.03 7.71
CA ALA A 76 0.01 -3.80 7.69
C ALA A 76 -1.00 -3.80 6.56
N SER A 77 -2.06 -3.02 6.71
CA SER A 77 -2.98 -2.69 5.63
C SER A 77 -2.59 -1.32 5.07
N LEU A 78 -2.37 -1.26 3.76
CA LEU A 78 -2.00 -0.03 3.05
C LEU A 78 -3.11 0.34 2.07
N PRO A 79 -3.59 1.59 2.05
CA PRO A 79 -4.63 2.02 1.13
C PRO A 79 -4.12 1.96 -0.31
N CYS A 80 -4.98 1.57 -1.27
CA CYS A 80 -4.69 1.68 -2.69
C CYS A 80 -5.36 2.91 -3.31
N ARG A 81 -5.16 3.13 -4.60
CA ARG A 81 -5.78 4.23 -5.32
C ARG A 81 -7.31 4.18 -5.17
N GLY A 82 -7.90 5.32 -4.78
CA GLY A 82 -9.33 5.47 -4.59
C GLY A 82 -9.84 5.10 -3.20
N ASP A 83 -8.96 4.69 -2.27
CA ASP A 83 -9.25 4.36 -0.84
C ASP A 83 -10.39 3.33 -0.60
N ALA A 84 -10.97 2.75 -1.67
CA ALA A 84 -12.05 1.76 -1.54
C ALA A 84 -11.56 0.39 -1.09
N HIS A 85 -10.27 0.11 -1.31
CA HIS A 85 -9.64 -1.17 -1.03
C HIS A 85 -8.25 -0.97 -0.44
N ASN A 86 -7.67 -2.04 0.11
CA ASN A 86 -6.34 -2.02 0.69
C ASN A 86 -5.46 -3.13 0.12
N PHE A 87 -4.14 -2.92 0.18
CA PHE A 87 -3.17 -3.98 0.06
C PHE A 87 -2.92 -4.61 1.43
N ALA A 88 -2.88 -5.93 1.48
CA ALA A 88 -2.28 -6.65 2.60
C ALA A 88 -0.76 -6.63 2.41
N ALA A 89 -0.06 -5.85 3.25
CA ALA A 89 1.38 -5.68 3.16
C ALA A 89 2.12 -6.52 4.20
N SER A 90 3.16 -7.23 3.77
CA SER A 90 4.17 -7.85 4.63
C SER A 90 5.50 -7.14 4.44
N LEU A 91 6.00 -6.53 5.51
CA LEU A 91 7.18 -5.68 5.48
C LEU A 91 8.30 -6.29 6.33
N GLY A 92 9.52 -6.36 5.79
CA GLY A 92 10.74 -6.78 6.48
C GLY A 92 11.74 -5.64 6.55
N LEU A 93 12.32 -5.40 7.73
CA LEU A 93 13.31 -4.37 7.96
C LEU A 93 14.48 -4.93 8.77
N THR A 94 15.69 -4.83 8.23
CA THR A 94 16.93 -5.11 8.98
C THR A 94 17.49 -3.79 9.50
N CYS A 95 17.79 -3.74 10.80
CA CYS A 95 18.33 -2.54 11.43
C CYS A 95 19.43 -2.87 12.44
N ARG A 96 20.28 -1.89 12.72
CA ARG A 96 21.26 -1.91 13.82
C ARG A 96 21.42 -0.52 14.42
N VAL A 97 21.75 -0.47 15.69
CA VAL A 97 22.10 0.80 16.35
C VAL A 97 23.48 1.26 15.85
N VAL A 98 23.55 2.51 15.39
CA VAL A 98 24.80 3.18 14.98
C VAL A 98 25.18 4.32 15.92
N ASP A 99 24.20 4.93 16.57
CA ASP A 99 24.42 5.95 17.60
C ASP A 99 23.73 5.53 18.91
N PRO A 100 24.44 4.79 19.79
CA PRO A 100 23.91 4.38 21.08
C PRO A 100 23.66 5.56 22.04
N LYS A 101 24.36 6.70 21.86
CA LYS A 101 24.13 7.93 22.62
C LYS A 101 22.73 8.48 22.32
N ALA A 102 22.35 8.57 21.04
CA ALA A 102 21.04 9.03 20.61
C ALA A 102 19.91 8.11 21.09
N VAL A 103 20.13 6.78 21.14
CA VAL A 103 19.16 5.83 21.70
C VAL A 103 18.84 6.16 23.15
N VAL A 104 19.85 6.41 23.97
CA VAL A 104 19.66 6.75 25.40
C VAL A 104 19.06 8.15 25.57
N GLN A 105 19.55 9.15 24.81
CA GLN A 105 19.08 10.52 24.87
C GLN A 105 17.60 10.65 24.52
N HIS A 106 17.15 9.93 23.49
CA HIS A 106 15.75 9.93 23.08
C HIS A 106 14.90 8.89 23.82
N SER A 107 15.48 8.20 24.80
CA SER A 107 14.80 7.18 25.61
C SER A 107 14.09 6.12 24.76
N ILE A 108 14.73 5.67 23.68
CA ILE A 108 14.13 4.69 22.75
C ILE A 108 14.12 3.31 23.42
N ARG A 109 12.92 2.83 23.76
CA ARG A 109 12.67 1.51 24.34
C ARG A 109 12.05 0.53 23.35
N ASP A 110 11.49 1.03 22.26
CA ASP A 110 10.96 0.21 21.17
C ASP A 110 11.43 0.81 19.83
N ALA A 111 12.53 0.29 19.35
CA ALA A 111 13.06 0.67 18.03
C ALA A 111 12.10 0.27 16.91
N GLY A 112 11.37 -0.83 17.08
CA GLY A 112 10.36 -1.28 16.14
C GLY A 112 9.26 -0.23 15.98
N ALA A 113 8.71 0.29 17.07
CA ALA A 113 7.66 1.32 17.01
C ALA A 113 8.12 2.58 16.27
N VAL A 114 9.35 3.04 16.54
CA VAL A 114 9.92 4.25 15.93
C VAL A 114 10.14 4.03 14.42
N LEU A 115 10.81 2.96 14.04
CA LEU A 115 11.16 2.67 12.65
C LEU A 115 9.91 2.37 11.81
N TRP A 116 8.98 1.55 12.33
CA TRP A 116 7.75 1.22 11.62
C TRP A 116 6.82 2.42 11.43
N SER A 117 6.81 3.37 12.35
CA SER A 117 6.04 4.62 12.17
C SER A 117 6.51 5.37 10.93
N ALA A 118 7.83 5.52 10.75
CA ALA A 118 8.40 6.18 9.59
C ALA A 118 8.18 5.40 8.29
N VAL A 119 8.43 4.07 8.29
CA VAL A 119 8.22 3.20 7.13
C VAL A 119 6.76 3.24 6.67
N LEU A 120 5.80 3.05 7.58
CA LEU A 120 4.38 3.01 7.24
C LEU A 120 3.87 4.36 6.76
N SER A 121 4.40 5.47 7.27
CA SER A 121 4.05 6.80 6.78
C SER A 121 4.41 6.94 5.30
N GLN A 122 5.65 6.57 4.92
CA GLN A 122 6.09 6.63 3.52
C GLN A 122 5.34 5.61 2.64
N ALA A 123 5.17 4.39 3.12
CA ALA A 123 4.47 3.34 2.39
C ALA A 123 3.02 3.74 2.04
N ARG A 124 2.29 4.36 2.98
CA ARG A 124 0.91 4.83 2.77
C ARG A 124 0.82 5.97 1.76
N LEU A 125 1.81 6.84 1.70
CA LEU A 125 1.84 7.91 0.70
C LEU A 125 1.95 7.33 -0.71
N VAL A 126 2.89 6.39 -0.89
CA VAL A 126 3.16 5.79 -2.19
C VAL A 126 2.03 4.85 -2.61
N SER A 127 1.53 4.00 -1.70
CA SER A 127 0.53 2.97 -2.04
C SER A 127 -0.77 3.55 -2.64
N ARG A 128 -1.16 4.77 -2.25
CA ARG A 128 -2.33 5.47 -2.79
C ARG A 128 -2.22 5.85 -4.27
N GLU A 129 -1.05 5.80 -4.85
CA GLU A 129 -0.83 6.09 -6.26
C GLU A 129 -1.12 4.88 -7.16
N TYR A 130 -1.23 3.67 -6.59
CA TYR A 130 -1.32 2.41 -7.32
C TYR A 130 -2.65 1.71 -7.12
N SER A 131 -3.14 1.07 -8.19
CA SER A 131 -4.32 0.22 -8.16
C SER A 131 -3.98 -1.18 -7.62
N MET A 132 -4.99 -1.95 -7.23
CA MET A 132 -4.79 -3.33 -6.75
C MET A 132 -4.11 -4.26 -7.76
N GLY A 133 -4.21 -3.97 -9.07
CA GLY A 133 -3.54 -4.72 -10.12
C GLY A 133 -2.05 -4.45 -10.25
N ASP A 134 -1.56 -3.33 -9.68
CA ASP A 134 -0.19 -2.83 -9.85
C ASP A 134 0.74 -3.25 -8.71
N THR A 135 0.47 -4.37 -8.02
CA THR A 135 1.20 -4.80 -6.80
C THR A 135 2.71 -4.78 -6.95
N ALA A 136 3.25 -5.37 -8.01
CA ALA A 136 4.70 -5.46 -8.23
C ALA A 136 5.37 -4.09 -8.45
N ILE A 137 4.66 -3.15 -9.08
CA ILE A 137 5.14 -1.79 -9.30
C ILE A 137 5.08 -1.01 -7.98
N ALA A 138 3.99 -1.17 -7.23
CA ALA A 138 3.81 -0.55 -5.92
C ALA A 138 4.83 -1.04 -4.90
N GLU A 139 5.15 -2.34 -4.85
CA GLU A 139 6.20 -2.92 -4.00
C GLU A 139 7.55 -2.22 -4.22
N ARG A 140 7.96 -2.13 -5.49
CA ARG A 140 9.22 -1.49 -5.85
C ARG A 140 9.23 -0.01 -5.49
N ALA A 141 8.17 0.72 -5.83
CA ALA A 141 8.06 2.14 -5.54
C ALA A 141 8.09 2.43 -4.03
N ILE A 142 7.45 1.60 -3.20
CA ILE A 142 7.50 1.72 -1.74
C ILE A 142 8.92 1.44 -1.24
N ALA A 143 9.56 0.36 -1.72
CA ALA A 143 10.93 0.02 -1.32
C ALA A 143 11.92 1.15 -1.66
N ASP A 144 11.86 1.68 -2.89
CA ASP A 144 12.72 2.79 -3.35
C ASP A 144 12.47 4.06 -2.53
N ARG A 145 11.22 4.38 -2.25
CA ARG A 145 10.85 5.56 -1.45
C ARG A 145 11.38 5.47 -0.03
N VAL A 146 11.24 4.31 0.61
CA VAL A 146 11.71 4.10 1.98
C VAL A 146 13.24 4.09 2.04
N ALA A 147 13.91 3.50 1.05
CA ALA A 147 15.38 3.49 0.96
C ALA A 147 15.97 4.91 0.83
N GLY A 148 15.23 5.84 0.21
CA GLY A 148 15.64 7.24 0.06
C GLY A 148 15.46 8.12 1.32
N VAL A 149 14.93 7.58 2.42
CA VAL A 149 14.62 8.35 3.64
C VAL A 149 15.39 7.78 4.83
N ALA A 150 16.10 8.65 5.56
CA ALA A 150 16.67 8.28 6.85
C ALA A 150 15.53 8.10 7.87
N LEU A 151 15.26 6.86 8.27
CA LEU A 151 14.15 6.52 9.16
C LEU A 151 14.36 7.09 10.58
N HIS A 152 15.57 6.99 11.10
CA HIS A 152 15.97 7.59 12.38
C HIS A 152 17.50 7.67 12.50
N PRO A 153 18.08 8.77 13.01
CA PRO A 153 19.54 8.96 13.05
C PRO A 153 20.28 7.96 13.93
N ALA A 154 19.65 7.38 14.94
CA ALA A 154 20.27 6.38 15.82
C ALA A 154 20.43 5.00 15.19
N PHE A 155 19.78 4.73 14.06
CA PHE A 155 19.74 3.42 13.42
C PHE A 155 20.24 3.47 11.98
N ALA A 156 21.08 2.51 11.60
CA ALA A 156 21.29 2.17 10.21
C ALA A 156 20.28 1.09 9.82
N THR A 157 19.67 1.23 8.66
CA THR A 157 18.69 0.30 8.13
C THR A 157 19.11 -0.18 6.75
N GLU A 158 18.89 -1.45 6.46
CA GLU A 158 18.97 -2.00 5.11
C GLU A 158 17.69 -1.69 4.33
N PRO A 159 17.69 -1.84 3.00
CA PRO A 159 16.47 -1.68 2.20
C PRO A 159 15.31 -2.53 2.74
N VAL A 160 14.13 -1.93 2.79
CA VAL A 160 12.92 -2.61 3.29
C VAL A 160 12.46 -3.63 2.26
N GLU A 161 12.24 -4.86 2.71
CA GLU A 161 11.57 -5.89 1.92
C GLU A 161 10.06 -5.60 1.97
N VAL A 162 9.43 -5.52 0.80
CA VAL A 162 8.00 -5.20 0.67
C VAL A 162 7.32 -6.27 -0.15
N HIS A 163 6.29 -6.90 0.41
CA HIS A 163 5.41 -7.81 -0.30
C HIS A 163 3.97 -7.34 -0.14
N LEU A 164 3.30 -7.11 -1.26
CA LEU A 164 1.92 -6.70 -1.31
C LEU A 164 1.05 -7.82 -1.89
N ALA A 165 -0.10 -8.02 -1.29
CA ALA A 165 -1.15 -8.86 -1.85
C ALA A 165 -2.46 -8.05 -1.87
N PRO A 166 -3.37 -8.31 -2.81
CA PRO A 166 -4.71 -7.78 -2.74
C PRO A 166 -5.38 -8.24 -1.44
N ASP A 167 -6.16 -7.37 -0.80
CA ASP A 167 -6.95 -7.76 0.36
C ASP A 167 -7.93 -8.88 -0.04
N PRO A 168 -7.90 -10.05 0.61
CA PRO A 168 -8.78 -11.17 0.28
C PRO A 168 -10.27 -10.79 0.31
N GLN A 169 -10.67 -9.89 1.20
CA GLN A 169 -12.05 -9.41 1.27
C GLN A 169 -12.42 -8.56 0.05
N ALA A 170 -11.50 -7.71 -0.40
CA ALA A 170 -11.70 -6.89 -1.57
C ALA A 170 -11.79 -7.73 -2.86
N VAL A 171 -10.97 -8.78 -2.96
CA VAL A 171 -11.04 -9.75 -4.07
C VAL A 171 -12.39 -10.46 -4.08
N GLU A 172 -12.86 -10.90 -2.93
CA GLU A 172 -14.16 -11.58 -2.81
C GLU A 172 -15.34 -10.65 -3.14
N ILE A 173 -15.30 -9.38 -2.68
CA ILE A 173 -16.32 -8.39 -3.03
C ILE A 173 -16.29 -8.10 -4.54
N GLY A 174 -15.10 -7.97 -5.13
CA GLY A 174 -14.95 -7.79 -6.57
C GLY A 174 -15.53 -8.96 -7.38
N ARG A 175 -15.25 -10.20 -6.93
CA ARG A 175 -15.82 -11.41 -7.54
C ARG A 175 -17.34 -11.43 -7.45
N ARG A 176 -17.91 -11.18 -6.28
CA ARG A 176 -19.37 -11.11 -6.10
C ARG A 176 -20.01 -10.00 -6.95
N GLY A 177 -19.34 -8.85 -7.05
CA GLY A 177 -19.80 -7.77 -7.93
C GLY A 177 -19.82 -8.20 -9.40
N ALA A 178 -18.79 -8.89 -9.86
CA ALA A 178 -18.73 -9.44 -11.21
C ALA A 178 -19.83 -10.50 -11.43
N ASP A 179 -20.04 -11.40 -10.47
CA ASP A 179 -21.11 -12.41 -10.52
C ASP A 179 -22.49 -11.77 -10.60
N ILE A 180 -22.77 -10.71 -9.81
CA ILE A 180 -24.02 -9.95 -9.85
C ILE A 180 -24.22 -9.28 -11.21
N THR A 181 -23.14 -8.73 -11.78
CA THR A 181 -23.22 -8.07 -13.10
C THR A 181 -23.52 -9.07 -14.21
N VAL A 182 -22.85 -10.22 -14.18
CA VAL A 182 -23.15 -11.34 -15.10
C VAL A 182 -24.58 -11.79 -14.93
N TRP A 183 -25.04 -11.97 -13.70
CA TRP A 183 -26.40 -12.38 -13.40
C TRP A 183 -27.46 -11.38 -13.92
N ASN A 184 -27.23 -10.08 -13.69
CA ASN A 184 -28.12 -9.03 -14.20
C ASN A 184 -28.21 -9.06 -15.74
N THR A 185 -27.05 -9.22 -16.43
CA THR A 185 -27.01 -9.32 -17.89
C THR A 185 -27.80 -10.55 -18.39
N LEU A 186 -27.72 -11.67 -17.69
CA LEU A 186 -28.45 -12.89 -18.04
C LEU A 186 -29.98 -12.72 -17.83
N VAL A 187 -30.35 -12.07 -16.71
CA VAL A 187 -31.80 -11.84 -16.39
C VAL A 187 -32.44 -10.82 -17.33
N GLU A 188 -31.69 -9.78 -17.74
CA GLU A 188 -32.15 -8.79 -18.70
C GLU A 188 -32.33 -9.35 -20.12
N ASN A 189 -31.70 -10.48 -20.45
CA ASN A 189 -31.81 -11.15 -21.72
C ASN A 189 -32.96 -12.20 -21.67
N PRO A 190 -34.06 -12.05 -22.41
CA PRO A 190 -35.21 -12.93 -22.30
C PRO A 190 -34.90 -14.41 -22.60
N LEU A 191 -34.01 -14.67 -23.54
CA LEU A 191 -33.65 -16.04 -23.93
C LEU A 191 -32.74 -16.69 -22.87
N ALA A 192 -31.80 -15.94 -22.31
CA ALA A 192 -30.98 -16.42 -21.21
C ALA A 192 -31.80 -16.64 -19.94
N ALA A 193 -32.75 -15.74 -19.64
CA ALA A 193 -33.66 -15.89 -18.52
C ALA A 193 -34.57 -17.14 -18.68
N ALA A 194 -35.05 -17.41 -19.89
CA ALA A 194 -35.81 -18.62 -20.19
C ALA A 194 -34.97 -19.90 -20.04
N HIS A 195 -33.71 -19.87 -20.46
CA HIS A 195 -32.77 -20.97 -20.25
C HIS A 195 -32.56 -21.26 -18.76
N LEU A 196 -32.27 -20.20 -17.96
CA LEU A 196 -32.06 -20.33 -16.51
C LEU A 196 -33.35 -20.76 -15.78
N ALA A 197 -34.53 -20.39 -16.26
CA ALA A 197 -35.79 -20.88 -15.71
C ALA A 197 -35.97 -22.39 -15.88
N ALA A 198 -35.44 -22.94 -16.99
CA ALA A 198 -35.45 -24.38 -17.25
C ALA A 198 -34.25 -25.13 -16.57
N HIS A 199 -33.13 -24.46 -16.45
CA HIS A 199 -31.84 -25.01 -15.95
C HIS A 199 -31.19 -24.00 -14.97
N PRO A 200 -31.62 -23.90 -13.71
CA PRO A 200 -31.21 -22.84 -12.78
C PRO A 200 -29.71 -22.78 -12.48
N ASP A 201 -29.03 -23.92 -12.56
CA ASP A 201 -27.60 -24.03 -12.23
C ASP A 201 -26.68 -23.93 -13.48
N ASP A 202 -27.25 -23.80 -14.68
CA ASP A 202 -26.49 -23.78 -15.93
C ASP A 202 -26.21 -22.33 -16.41
N ILE A 203 -25.44 -21.61 -15.61
CA ILE A 203 -24.96 -20.26 -15.97
C ILE A 203 -24.12 -20.27 -17.26
N PRO A 204 -23.19 -21.23 -17.48
CA PRO A 204 -22.44 -21.30 -18.73
C PRO A 204 -23.33 -21.46 -19.95
N GLY A 205 -24.37 -22.32 -19.90
CA GLY A 205 -25.32 -22.48 -20.96
C GLY A 205 -26.13 -21.22 -21.26
N ALA A 206 -26.52 -20.48 -20.23
CA ALA A 206 -27.21 -19.20 -20.40
C ALA A 206 -26.32 -18.14 -21.08
N LEU A 207 -25.01 -18.10 -20.74
CA LEU A 207 -24.03 -17.23 -21.40
C LEU A 207 -23.83 -17.61 -22.87
N ASP A 208 -23.79 -18.91 -23.18
CA ASP A 208 -23.70 -19.40 -24.55
C ASP A 208 -24.93 -19.00 -25.40
N VAL A 209 -26.12 -18.98 -24.81
CA VAL A 209 -27.32 -18.46 -25.45
C VAL A 209 -27.16 -16.99 -25.83
N VAL A 210 -26.67 -16.15 -24.92
CA VAL A 210 -26.41 -14.72 -25.19
C VAL A 210 -25.35 -14.57 -26.30
N GLN A 211 -24.28 -15.34 -26.25
CA GLN A 211 -23.23 -15.28 -27.25
C GLN A 211 -23.72 -15.70 -28.65
N ARG A 212 -24.49 -16.76 -28.74
CA ARG A 212 -25.12 -17.21 -30.02
C ARG A 212 -26.05 -16.16 -30.58
N MET A 213 -26.87 -15.54 -29.74
CA MET A 213 -27.74 -14.45 -30.16
C MET A 213 -26.93 -13.27 -30.75
N HIS A 214 -25.84 -12.89 -30.13
CA HIS A 214 -24.94 -11.85 -30.66
C HIS A 214 -24.35 -12.25 -32.02
N GLN A 215 -23.90 -13.50 -32.16
CA GLN A 215 -23.38 -13.99 -33.45
C GLN A 215 -24.46 -13.97 -34.56
N GLN A 216 -25.66 -14.44 -34.26
CA GLN A 216 -26.75 -14.40 -35.22
C GLN A 216 -27.16 -12.96 -35.62
N PHE A 217 -27.10 -12.05 -34.66
CA PHE A 217 -27.34 -10.62 -34.97
C PHE A 217 -26.24 -10.05 -35.87
N ASP A 218 -24.97 -10.40 -35.64
CA ASP A 218 -23.85 -10.00 -36.49
C ASP A 218 -23.95 -10.54 -37.91
N GLU A 219 -24.34 -11.78 -38.03
CA GLU A 219 -24.60 -12.42 -39.33
C GLU A 219 -25.75 -11.74 -40.07
N SER A 220 -26.83 -11.41 -39.35
CA SER A 220 -27.98 -10.70 -39.91
C SER A 220 -27.59 -9.30 -40.36
N VAL A 221 -26.81 -8.57 -39.57
CA VAL A 221 -26.33 -7.21 -39.95
C VAL A 221 -25.43 -7.29 -41.18
N ARG A 222 -24.52 -8.29 -41.24
CA ARG A 222 -23.61 -8.51 -42.38
C ARG A 222 -24.43 -8.82 -43.65
N SER A 223 -25.39 -9.72 -43.56
CA SER A 223 -26.29 -10.07 -44.66
C SER A 223 -27.09 -8.88 -45.14
N PHE A 224 -27.58 -8.04 -44.20
CA PHE A 224 -28.30 -6.82 -44.54
C PHE A 224 -27.41 -5.77 -45.24
N GLU A 225 -26.15 -5.64 -44.80
CA GLU A 225 -25.17 -4.76 -45.44
C GLU A 225 -24.83 -5.18 -46.86
N GLU A 226 -24.60 -6.48 -47.05
CA GLU A 226 -24.36 -7.03 -48.40
C GLU A 226 -25.53 -6.73 -49.34
N SER A 227 -26.76 -6.70 -48.77
CA SER A 227 -27.99 -6.42 -49.55
C SER A 227 -28.29 -4.92 -49.73
N HIS A 228 -27.95 -4.08 -48.77
CA HIS A 228 -28.42 -2.70 -48.69
C HIS A 228 -27.33 -1.63 -48.54
N GLY A 229 -26.05 -1.99 -48.62
CA GLY A 229 -24.91 -1.07 -48.67
C GLY A 229 -24.77 -0.12 -47.46
N ARG A 230 -24.97 1.19 -47.66
CA ARG A 230 -24.69 2.23 -46.62
C ARG A 230 -25.52 2.10 -45.34
N LEU A 231 -26.73 1.60 -45.40
CA LEU A 231 -27.61 1.41 -44.23
C LEU A 231 -27.03 0.41 -43.22
N GLY A 232 -26.30 -0.60 -43.68
CA GLY A 232 -25.66 -1.56 -42.81
C GLY A 232 -24.50 -1.01 -42.01
N ALA A 233 -23.76 -0.04 -42.56
CA ALA A 233 -22.67 0.61 -41.87
C ALA A 233 -23.10 1.38 -40.62
N ASP A 234 -24.24 2.12 -40.74
CA ASP A 234 -24.80 2.87 -39.60
C ASP A 234 -25.28 1.94 -38.49
N LEU A 235 -25.88 0.79 -38.86
CA LEU A 235 -26.30 -0.22 -37.86
C LEU A 235 -25.10 -0.87 -37.14
N ARG A 236 -24.00 -1.10 -37.80
CA ARG A 236 -22.76 -1.59 -37.16
C ARG A 236 -22.23 -0.59 -36.16
N GLU A 237 -22.21 0.70 -36.50
CA GLU A 237 -21.74 1.76 -35.65
C GLU A 237 -22.60 1.91 -34.39
N GLN A 238 -23.91 1.88 -34.56
CA GLN A 238 -24.84 1.88 -33.43
C GLN A 238 -24.65 0.68 -32.52
N ARG A 239 -24.51 -0.53 -33.10
CA ARG A 239 -24.25 -1.73 -32.30
C ARG A 239 -22.92 -1.69 -31.59
N LYS A 240 -21.83 -1.23 -32.24
CA LYS A 240 -20.54 -1.03 -31.60
C LYS A 240 -20.66 -0.13 -30.40
N ALA A 241 -21.38 0.97 -30.50
CA ALA A 241 -21.64 1.90 -29.39
C ALA A 241 -22.41 1.24 -28.23
N ILE A 242 -23.39 0.38 -28.53
CA ILE A 242 -24.15 -0.38 -27.53
C ILE A 242 -23.24 -1.39 -26.83
N LEU A 243 -22.46 -2.18 -27.59
CA LEU A 243 -21.54 -3.18 -27.04
C LEU A 243 -20.42 -2.55 -26.20
N GLU A 244 -19.86 -1.42 -26.63
CA GLU A 244 -18.88 -0.66 -25.86
C GLU A 244 -19.48 -0.10 -24.56
N ARG A 245 -20.75 0.33 -24.59
CA ARG A 245 -21.46 0.79 -23.39
C ARG A 245 -21.67 -0.37 -22.41
N GLN A 246 -22.09 -1.52 -22.91
CA GLN A 246 -22.25 -2.74 -22.11
C GLN A 246 -20.90 -3.24 -21.56
N ALA A 247 -19.84 -3.28 -22.37
CA ALA A 247 -18.51 -3.65 -21.94
C ALA A 247 -17.97 -2.72 -20.82
N ARG A 248 -18.22 -1.42 -20.90
CA ARG A 248 -17.87 -0.47 -19.83
C ARG A 248 -18.68 -0.70 -18.56
N GLN A 249 -19.98 -1.05 -18.68
CA GLN A 249 -20.79 -1.38 -17.52
C GLN A 249 -20.34 -2.69 -16.85
N LEU A 250 -19.81 -3.63 -17.63
CA LEU A 250 -19.27 -4.91 -17.14
C LEU A 250 -17.83 -4.82 -16.61
N GLY A 251 -17.21 -3.61 -16.59
CA GLY A 251 -15.81 -3.46 -16.18
C GLY A 251 -14.81 -4.13 -17.12
N MET A 252 -15.26 -4.59 -18.29
CA MET A 252 -14.38 -5.12 -19.32
C MET A 252 -13.69 -3.93 -20.02
N GLY A 253 -12.37 -3.98 -20.10
CA GLY A 253 -11.59 -2.97 -20.84
C GLY A 253 -12.00 -2.90 -22.32
N PRO A 254 -11.56 -1.87 -23.06
CA PRO A 254 -11.93 -1.73 -24.47
C PRO A 254 -11.58 -2.99 -25.23
N LEU A 255 -12.53 -3.49 -26.00
CA LEU A 255 -12.34 -4.69 -26.84
C LEU A 255 -11.13 -4.44 -27.74
N ALA A 256 -10.00 -5.09 -27.42
CA ALA A 256 -8.75 -4.97 -28.13
C ALA A 256 -8.96 -5.47 -29.57
N GLY A 257 -8.89 -4.56 -30.53
CA GLY A 257 -8.92 -4.90 -31.95
C GLY A 257 -9.82 -4.05 -32.83
N LEU A 258 -10.57 -3.08 -32.31
CA LEU A 258 -11.36 -2.18 -33.14
C LEU A 258 -10.64 -0.83 -33.28
N PRO A 259 -10.40 -0.34 -34.53
CA PRO A 259 -9.78 0.97 -34.72
C PRO A 259 -10.66 2.06 -34.13
N THR A 260 -10.14 2.76 -33.11
CA THR A 260 -10.77 3.94 -32.52
C THR A 260 -10.30 5.18 -33.30
N GLU A 261 -10.75 5.37 -34.52
CA GLU A 261 -10.62 6.67 -35.17
C GLU A 261 -11.95 7.43 -35.12
N GLY A 262 -11.96 8.46 -34.31
CA GLY A 262 -12.66 9.71 -34.60
C GLY A 262 -14.14 9.83 -34.24
N VAL A 263 -14.55 9.57 -32.99
CA VAL A 263 -15.79 10.19 -32.49
C VAL A 263 -15.51 11.00 -31.23
N ARG A 264 -15.35 12.33 -31.41
CA ARG A 264 -15.48 13.25 -30.27
C ARG A 264 -16.93 13.22 -29.80
N PRO A 265 -17.23 12.95 -28.52
CA PRO A 265 -18.58 13.14 -28.02
C PRO A 265 -18.95 14.61 -28.16
N VAL A 266 -19.98 14.90 -28.97
CA VAL A 266 -20.65 16.20 -28.97
C VAL A 266 -21.38 16.25 -27.64
N LEU A 267 -20.83 16.94 -26.65
CA LEU A 267 -21.54 17.30 -25.44
C LEU A 267 -22.69 18.23 -25.86
N PRO A 268 -23.93 17.98 -25.36
CA PRO A 268 -25.00 18.94 -25.55
C PRO A 268 -24.61 20.29 -24.94
N PRO A 269 -24.98 21.42 -25.51
CA PRO A 269 -24.67 22.73 -24.96
C PRO A 269 -25.20 22.79 -23.53
N ARG A 270 -24.36 23.23 -22.61
CA ARG A 270 -24.73 23.58 -21.24
C ARG A 270 -25.74 24.71 -21.36
N GLU A 271 -27.01 24.43 -21.09
CA GLU A 271 -28.01 25.46 -20.81
C GLU A 271 -27.67 26.10 -19.44
N ASP A 272 -27.40 27.34 -19.54
CA ASP A 272 -27.60 28.46 -18.64
C ASP A 272 -27.32 28.31 -17.13
N THR A 273 -26.28 28.97 -16.79
CA THR A 273 -26.02 29.67 -15.53
C THR A 273 -27.32 30.29 -14.96
N ILE A 274 -27.85 29.71 -13.93
CA ILE A 274 -28.81 30.40 -13.05
C ILE A 274 -28.02 31.49 -12.32
N ARG A 275 -28.24 32.75 -12.74
CA ARG A 275 -27.89 33.92 -11.95
C ARG A 275 -28.77 33.91 -10.69
N LEU A 276 -28.17 33.70 -9.55
CA LEU A 276 -28.76 34.12 -8.27
C LEU A 276 -28.53 35.62 -8.16
N ASP A 277 -29.58 36.38 -8.30
CA ASP A 277 -29.61 37.79 -7.98
C ASP A 277 -29.32 37.93 -6.46
N GLU A 278 -28.27 38.66 -6.15
CA GLU A 278 -28.03 39.20 -4.81
C GLU A 278 -29.12 40.23 -4.54
N GLU A 279 -30.07 39.87 -3.69
CA GLU A 279 -30.95 40.85 -3.09
C GLU A 279 -30.22 41.50 -1.89
N ASP A 280 -29.99 42.79 -2.05
CA ASP A 280 -29.62 43.73 -0.97
C ASP A 280 -30.63 43.62 0.17
N GLU A 281 -30.12 43.39 1.40
CA GLU A 281 -30.84 43.75 2.62
C GLU A 281 -29.97 44.70 3.43
N ASP A 282 -30.17 46.00 3.19
CA ASP A 282 -30.01 47.05 4.18
C ASP A 282 -31.20 47.01 5.16
N ALA A 283 -30.93 46.74 6.47
CA ALA A 283 -31.63 47.30 7.62
C ALA A 283 -30.91 46.88 8.94
#